data_8e46f191f95b39d8f8c2766b4003fa19
#
_entry.id   8e46f191f95b39d8f8c2766b4003fa19
#
_cell.length_a   1.000
_cell.length_b   1.000
_cell.length_c   1.000
_cell.angle_alpha   90.00
_cell.angle_beta   90.00
_cell.angle_gamma   90.00
#
_symmetry.space_group_name_H-M   'P 1'
#
loop_
_entity.id
_entity.type
_entity.pdbx_description
1 polymer ?
#
loop_
_entity_poly.entity_id
_entity_poly.type
_entity_poly.pdbx_seq_one_letter_code
_entity_poly.pdbx_strand_id
1 'polypeptide(L)'
;TGGVLTEALTFSKYHCNRYLASFPHLRVADSVRLRQDMPQPSSHELVERLGLPLFAKPNAGGSSVATSRVDTEAELERAIREAFTECDEVLLERFIAGVEVTCGCYEAGGALHPLPVTEVVPKGAFFDFDAKYNGAVEEITPARISPEATALIQQLTSEIYRHIDARGIIRVDYII
;
A
#
# COMPACT_ATOMS: atom_id res chain seq x y z
N THR A 1 9.04 -14.87 11.31
CA THR A 1 7.93 -14.12 11.91
C THR A 1 8.45 -12.76 12.34
N GLY A 2 7.71 -11.71 12.04
CA GLY A 2 8.03 -10.35 12.48
C GLY A 2 8.01 -10.19 14.00
N GLY A 3 8.59 -9.11 14.52
CA GLY A 3 8.43 -8.73 15.92
C GLY A 3 7.01 -8.25 16.20
N VAL A 4 6.57 -8.28 17.46
CA VAL A 4 5.22 -7.84 17.85
C VAL A 4 4.93 -6.42 17.37
N LEU A 5 5.89 -5.49 17.49
CA LEU A 5 5.74 -4.11 17.04
C LEU A 5 5.56 -4.03 15.52
N THR A 6 6.40 -4.74 14.76
CA THR A 6 6.31 -4.78 13.30
C THR A 6 4.97 -5.31 12.84
N GLU A 7 4.52 -6.45 13.41
CA GLU A 7 3.24 -7.08 13.07
C GLU A 7 2.07 -6.15 13.39
N ALA A 8 2.05 -5.55 14.57
CA ALA A 8 0.98 -4.62 14.97
C ALA A 8 0.96 -3.38 14.09
N LEU A 9 2.13 -2.82 13.76
CA LEU A 9 2.23 -1.62 12.93
C LEU A 9 1.80 -1.90 11.48
N THR A 10 2.30 -2.97 10.88
CA THR A 10 2.03 -3.30 9.47
C THR A 10 0.65 -3.89 9.24
N PHE A 11 -0.01 -4.39 10.29
CA PHE A 11 -1.40 -4.85 10.22
C PHE A 11 -2.37 -3.70 9.92
N SER A 12 -2.10 -2.49 10.45
CA SER A 12 -2.90 -1.30 10.19
C SER A 12 -2.24 -0.42 9.13
N LYS A 13 -2.81 -0.38 7.92
CA LYS A 13 -2.30 0.44 6.80
C LYS A 13 -2.17 1.91 7.19
N TYR A 14 -3.18 2.46 7.91
CA TYR A 14 -3.16 3.85 8.35
C TYR A 14 -1.98 4.14 9.28
N HIS A 15 -1.80 3.33 10.34
CA HIS A 15 -0.73 3.57 11.30
C HIS A 15 0.66 3.34 10.69
N CYS A 16 0.81 2.33 9.82
CA CYS A 16 2.02 2.09 9.07
C CYS A 16 2.38 3.29 8.19
N ASN A 17 1.44 3.79 7.39
CA ASN A 17 1.63 4.95 6.54
C ASN A 17 1.97 6.22 7.35
N ARG A 18 1.27 6.46 8.47
CA ARG A 18 1.55 7.60 9.35
C ARG A 18 2.93 7.52 9.99
N TYR A 19 3.35 6.32 10.39
CA TYR A 19 4.69 6.10 10.92
C TYR A 19 5.76 6.35 9.85
N LEU A 20 5.60 5.77 8.67
CA LEU A 20 6.55 5.96 7.56
C LEU A 20 6.60 7.43 7.09
N ALA A 21 5.47 8.14 7.07
CA ALA A 21 5.41 9.56 6.75
C ALA A 21 6.14 10.47 7.76
N SER A 22 6.51 9.97 8.94
CA SER A 22 7.33 10.73 9.91
C SER A 22 8.81 10.84 9.46
N PHE A 23 9.24 10.05 8.50
CA PHE A 23 10.57 10.11 7.91
C PHE A 23 10.54 11.00 6.65
N PRO A 24 11.23 12.15 6.62
CA PRO A 24 11.06 13.20 5.59
C PRO A 24 11.34 12.74 4.14
N HIS A 25 12.15 11.69 3.98
CA HIS A 25 12.51 11.13 2.66
C HIS A 25 11.57 10.01 2.18
N LEU A 26 10.69 9.50 3.06
CA LEU A 26 9.67 8.52 2.69
C LEU A 26 8.37 9.24 2.32
N ARG A 27 7.91 9.03 1.12
CA ARG A 27 6.63 9.56 0.63
C ARG A 27 5.57 8.47 0.69
N VAL A 28 4.45 8.78 1.31
CA VAL A 28 3.26 7.93 1.34
C VAL A 28 2.09 8.70 0.73
N ALA A 29 1.11 7.97 0.19
CA ALA A 29 -0.08 8.59 -0.35
C ALA A 29 -0.86 9.36 0.72
N ASP A 30 -1.42 10.51 0.36
CA ASP A 30 -2.38 11.22 1.20
C ASP A 30 -3.57 10.30 1.49
N SER A 31 -4.00 10.25 2.74
CA SER A 31 -5.05 9.35 3.14
C SER A 31 -5.97 9.91 4.23
N VAL A 32 -7.17 9.36 4.28
CA VAL A 32 -8.17 9.61 5.32
C VAL A 32 -8.60 8.25 5.89
N ARG A 33 -8.55 8.11 7.23
CA ARG A 33 -9.11 6.95 7.91
C ARG A 33 -10.54 7.27 8.35
N LEU A 34 -11.46 6.40 8.00
CA LEU A 34 -12.85 6.39 8.47
C LEU A 34 -13.02 5.27 9.49
N ARG A 35 -13.83 5.51 10.52
CA ARG A 35 -14.16 4.53 11.55
C ARG A 35 -15.68 4.36 11.60
N GLN A 36 -16.16 3.13 11.64
CA GLN A 36 -17.58 2.84 11.60
C GLN A 36 -18.36 3.44 12.79
N ASP A 37 -17.71 3.57 13.95
CA ASP A 37 -18.28 4.12 15.19
C ASP A 37 -18.23 5.66 15.29
N MET A 38 -17.76 6.35 14.25
CA MET A 38 -17.59 7.80 14.23
C MET A 38 -18.41 8.45 13.11
N PRO A 39 -18.85 9.72 13.29
CA PRO A 39 -19.43 10.49 12.18
C PRO A 39 -18.47 10.55 10.99
N GLN A 40 -18.99 10.33 9.78
CA GLN A 40 -18.21 10.36 8.56
C GLN A 40 -18.30 11.74 7.91
N PRO A 41 -17.19 12.25 7.32
CA PRO A 41 -17.26 13.38 6.39
C PRO A 41 -18.13 13.02 5.18
N SER A 42 -18.72 14.01 4.54
CA SER A 42 -19.45 13.81 3.29
C SER A 42 -18.55 13.34 2.16
N SER A 43 -19.12 12.66 1.15
CA SER A 43 -18.37 12.25 -0.04
C SER A 43 -17.71 13.44 -0.72
N HIS A 44 -18.37 14.58 -0.75
CA HIS A 44 -17.84 15.82 -1.32
C HIS A 44 -16.57 16.30 -0.58
N GLU A 45 -16.59 16.38 0.74
CA GLU A 45 -15.42 16.76 1.56
C GLU A 45 -14.24 15.79 1.38
N LEU A 46 -14.53 14.50 1.26
CA LEU A 46 -13.51 13.48 1.04
C LEU A 46 -12.86 13.61 -0.34
N VAL A 47 -13.66 13.84 -1.38
CA VAL A 47 -13.19 14.07 -2.74
C VAL A 47 -12.42 15.39 -2.86
N GLU A 48 -12.89 16.47 -2.23
CA GLU A 48 -12.18 17.75 -2.21
C GLU A 48 -10.78 17.60 -1.59
N ARG A 49 -10.67 16.79 -0.53
CA ARG A 49 -9.40 16.57 0.19
C ARG A 49 -8.42 15.66 -0.55
N LEU A 50 -8.89 14.55 -1.14
CA LEU A 50 -8.03 13.52 -1.71
C LEU A 50 -7.90 13.62 -3.23
N GLY A 51 -8.88 14.22 -3.91
CA GLY A 51 -9.01 14.18 -5.35
C GLY A 51 -9.53 12.84 -5.87
N LEU A 52 -9.83 12.78 -7.15
CA LEU A 52 -10.19 11.57 -7.88
C LEU A 52 -9.16 11.29 -8.98
N PRO A 53 -8.90 10.03 -9.31
CA PRO A 53 -9.42 8.84 -8.62
C PRO A 53 -8.77 8.64 -7.23
N LEU A 54 -9.42 7.85 -6.38
CA LEU A 54 -8.89 7.41 -5.09
C LEU A 54 -9.16 5.92 -4.87
N PHE A 55 -8.52 5.32 -3.86
CA PHE A 55 -8.83 3.97 -3.42
C PHE A 55 -9.57 3.98 -2.09
N ALA A 56 -10.60 3.14 -1.98
CA ALA A 56 -11.24 2.76 -0.72
C ALA A 56 -10.85 1.32 -0.39
N LYS A 57 -10.32 1.09 0.82
CA LYS A 57 -9.84 -0.23 1.22
C LYS A 57 -9.99 -0.46 2.73
N PRO A 58 -10.18 -1.70 3.21
CA PRO A 58 -10.12 -2.01 4.63
C PRO A 58 -8.77 -1.59 5.22
N ASN A 59 -8.76 -0.97 6.40
CA ASN A 59 -7.53 -0.55 7.07
C ASN A 59 -6.67 -1.74 7.49
N ALA A 60 -7.29 -2.83 7.90
CA ALA A 60 -6.64 -4.10 8.22
C ALA A 60 -6.96 -5.17 7.15
N GLY A 61 -6.20 -6.26 7.15
CA GLY A 61 -6.34 -7.33 6.16
C GLY A 61 -5.39 -7.18 4.97
N GLY A 62 -5.53 -8.09 4.00
CA GLY A 62 -4.62 -8.22 2.87
C GLY A 62 -5.32 -8.58 1.57
N SER A 63 -4.52 -8.95 0.56
CA SER A 63 -4.98 -9.53 -0.71
C SER A 63 -5.99 -8.68 -1.51
N SER A 64 -6.03 -7.37 -1.27
CA SER A 64 -6.94 -6.42 -1.93
C SER A 64 -8.44 -6.76 -1.78
N VAL A 65 -8.83 -7.59 -0.81
CA VAL A 65 -10.24 -7.87 -0.51
C VAL A 65 -10.95 -6.56 -0.20
N ALA A 66 -12.14 -6.35 -0.78
CA ALA A 66 -12.95 -5.14 -0.65
C ALA A 66 -12.17 -3.83 -0.91
N THR A 67 -11.16 -3.89 -1.78
CA THR A 67 -10.42 -2.72 -2.26
C THR A 67 -11.01 -2.27 -3.58
N SER A 68 -11.49 -1.03 -3.64
CA SER A 68 -12.12 -0.45 -4.82
C SER A 68 -11.40 0.83 -5.23
N ARG A 69 -11.17 0.99 -6.53
CA ARG A 69 -10.85 2.29 -7.12
C ARG A 69 -12.16 3.05 -7.33
N VAL A 70 -12.14 4.31 -6.99
CA VAL A 70 -13.27 5.23 -7.08
C VAL A 70 -12.89 6.33 -8.07
N ASP A 71 -13.55 6.36 -9.22
CA ASP A 71 -13.30 7.33 -10.28
C ASP A 71 -14.31 8.51 -10.21
N THR A 72 -15.44 8.33 -9.53
CA THR A 72 -16.48 9.37 -9.38
C THR A 72 -16.96 9.47 -7.93
N GLU A 73 -17.40 10.67 -7.52
CA GLU A 73 -17.96 10.90 -6.17
C GLU A 73 -19.18 10.00 -5.89
N ALA A 74 -20.00 9.71 -6.90
CA ALA A 74 -21.17 8.85 -6.76
C ALA A 74 -20.85 7.39 -6.39
N GLU A 75 -19.65 6.90 -6.68
CA GLU A 75 -19.20 5.54 -6.35
C GLU A 75 -18.68 5.44 -4.92
N LEU A 76 -18.28 6.57 -4.30
CA LEU A 76 -17.51 6.58 -3.06
C LEU A 76 -18.25 5.94 -1.90
N GLU A 77 -19.53 6.26 -1.69
CA GLU A 77 -20.30 5.69 -0.59
C GLU A 77 -20.45 4.16 -0.69
N ARG A 78 -20.62 3.64 -1.91
CA ARG A 78 -20.67 2.18 -2.12
C ARG A 78 -19.34 1.54 -1.77
N ALA A 79 -18.23 2.10 -2.28
CA ALA A 79 -16.90 1.58 -2.02
C ALA A 79 -16.54 1.59 -0.51
N ILE A 80 -16.94 2.65 0.22
CA ILE A 80 -16.77 2.74 1.68
C ILE A 80 -17.59 1.64 2.38
N ARG A 81 -18.86 1.44 2.01
CA ARG A 81 -19.69 0.39 2.61
C ARG A 81 -19.13 -1.01 2.36
N GLU A 82 -18.66 -1.28 1.15
CA GLU A 82 -18.01 -2.55 0.80
C GLU A 82 -16.75 -2.77 1.65
N ALA A 83 -15.90 -1.76 1.81
CA ALA A 83 -14.72 -1.88 2.65
C ALA A 83 -15.04 -2.08 4.15
N PHE A 84 -16.13 -1.48 4.65
CA PHE A 84 -16.60 -1.70 6.02
C PHE A 84 -17.15 -3.11 6.27
N THR A 85 -17.44 -3.92 5.25
CA THR A 85 -17.82 -5.33 5.47
C THR A 85 -16.65 -6.17 5.98
N GLU A 86 -15.42 -5.76 5.73
CA GLU A 86 -14.21 -6.50 6.07
C GLU A 86 -13.51 -5.97 7.33
N CYS A 87 -13.72 -4.70 7.70
CA CYS A 87 -13.02 -4.05 8.80
C CYS A 87 -13.79 -2.84 9.31
N ASP A 88 -13.81 -2.61 10.63
CA ASP A 88 -14.43 -1.43 11.27
C ASP A 88 -13.76 -0.10 10.93
N GLU A 89 -12.65 -0.16 10.22
CA GLU A 89 -11.90 0.99 9.73
C GLU A 89 -11.65 0.88 8.22
N VAL A 90 -11.90 1.98 7.51
CA VAL A 90 -11.61 2.12 6.07
C VAL A 90 -10.54 3.16 5.85
N LEU A 91 -9.60 2.88 4.99
CA LEU A 91 -8.60 3.82 4.50
C LEU A 91 -8.99 4.27 3.10
N LEU A 92 -9.23 5.57 2.95
CA LEU A 92 -9.29 6.24 1.67
C LEU A 92 -7.91 6.77 1.33
N GLU A 93 -7.43 6.50 0.13
CA GLU A 93 -6.07 6.83 -0.25
C GLU A 93 -6.06 7.46 -1.65
N ARG A 94 -5.37 8.61 -1.80
CA ARG A 94 -5.18 9.24 -3.11
C ARG A 94 -4.53 8.26 -4.08
N PHE A 95 -5.05 8.18 -5.29
CA PHE A 95 -4.39 7.45 -6.37
C PHE A 95 -3.08 8.12 -6.77
N ILE A 96 -2.03 7.33 -6.88
CA ILE A 96 -0.73 7.76 -7.42
C ILE A 96 -0.54 7.05 -8.76
N ALA A 97 -0.39 7.82 -9.82
CA ALA A 97 -0.06 7.27 -11.14
C ALA A 97 1.45 6.94 -11.19
N GLY A 98 1.78 5.77 -11.70
CA GLY A 98 3.18 5.35 -11.81
C GLY A 98 3.31 3.86 -12.13
N VAL A 99 4.52 3.36 -12.04
CA VAL A 99 4.84 1.93 -12.18
C VAL A 99 4.84 1.29 -10.80
N GLU A 100 4.05 0.24 -10.61
CA GLU A 100 4.06 -0.53 -9.35
C GLU A 100 5.26 -1.45 -9.34
N VAL A 101 6.06 -1.37 -8.27
CA VAL A 101 7.20 -2.26 -8.05
C VAL A 101 7.22 -2.75 -6.61
N THR A 102 7.80 -3.91 -6.39
CA THR A 102 7.97 -4.48 -5.06
C THR A 102 9.43 -4.80 -4.79
N CYS A 103 9.84 -4.68 -3.54
CA CYS A 103 11.16 -5.08 -3.10
C CYS A 103 11.09 -5.83 -1.77
N GLY A 104 11.62 -7.04 -1.75
CA GLY A 104 11.81 -7.80 -0.52
C GLY A 104 13.10 -7.42 0.18
N CYS A 105 13.14 -7.61 1.51
CA CYS A 105 14.38 -7.51 2.29
C CYS A 105 14.36 -8.49 3.46
N TYR A 106 15.53 -9.05 3.78
CA TYR A 106 15.72 -9.89 4.94
C TYR A 106 17.06 -9.59 5.59
N GLU A 107 17.23 -10.03 6.85
CA GLU A 107 18.49 -9.95 7.58
C GLU A 107 19.12 -11.34 7.71
N ALA A 108 20.41 -11.46 7.39
CA ALA A 108 21.20 -12.66 7.62
C ALA A 108 22.66 -12.28 7.95
N GLY A 109 23.25 -12.95 8.92
CA GLY A 109 24.63 -12.69 9.31
C GLY A 109 24.91 -11.26 9.82
N GLY A 110 23.90 -10.57 10.34
CA GLY A 110 23.99 -9.18 10.79
C GLY A 110 23.98 -8.13 9.65
N ALA A 111 23.71 -8.57 8.41
CA ALA A 111 23.58 -7.70 7.25
C ALA A 111 22.17 -7.76 6.65
N LEU A 112 21.70 -6.63 6.10
CA LEU A 112 20.47 -6.57 5.34
C LEU A 112 20.72 -6.93 3.87
N HIS A 113 19.82 -7.72 3.35
CA HIS A 113 19.85 -8.22 1.97
C HIS A 113 18.57 -7.80 1.24
N PRO A 114 18.55 -6.59 0.60
CA PRO A 114 17.46 -6.25 -0.30
C PRO A 114 17.51 -7.16 -1.53
N LEU A 115 16.33 -7.66 -1.93
CA LEU A 115 16.17 -8.55 -3.08
C LEU A 115 16.10 -7.74 -4.39
N PRO A 116 16.20 -8.38 -5.56
CA PRO A 116 15.90 -7.73 -6.82
C PRO A 116 14.50 -7.11 -6.80
N VAL A 117 14.38 -5.92 -7.39
CA VAL A 117 13.10 -5.23 -7.54
C VAL A 117 12.26 -5.96 -8.60
N THR A 118 11.00 -6.19 -8.30
CA THR A 118 10.03 -6.81 -9.22
C THR A 118 9.02 -5.76 -9.65
N GLU A 119 8.79 -5.63 -10.94
CA GLU A 119 7.71 -4.83 -11.52
C GLU A 119 6.42 -5.64 -11.53
N VAL A 120 5.32 -4.99 -11.13
CA VAL A 120 3.98 -5.60 -11.09
C VAL A 120 3.13 -4.96 -12.19
N VAL A 121 2.87 -5.74 -13.25
CA VAL A 121 2.16 -5.28 -14.45
C VAL A 121 0.75 -5.86 -14.46
N PRO A 122 -0.31 -5.03 -14.35
CA PRO A 122 -1.67 -5.51 -14.48
C PRO A 122 -1.94 -5.93 -15.94
N LYS A 123 -2.53 -7.11 -16.15
CA LYS A 123 -2.93 -7.59 -17.49
C LYS A 123 -4.26 -7.00 -18.00
N GLY A 124 -4.85 -6.06 -17.29
CA GLY A 124 -6.12 -5.41 -17.61
C GLY A 124 -6.17 -3.98 -17.10
N ALA A 125 -7.28 -3.30 -17.38
CA ALA A 125 -7.45 -1.89 -16.99
C ALA A 125 -7.55 -1.67 -15.46
N PHE A 126 -7.59 -2.72 -14.65
CA PHE A 126 -7.86 -2.59 -13.23
C PHE A 126 -7.24 -3.67 -12.32
N PHE A 127 -6.67 -3.23 -11.19
CA PHE A 127 -6.25 -4.05 -10.05
C PHE A 127 -7.45 -4.31 -9.13
N ASP A 128 -8.17 -5.41 -9.34
CA ASP A 128 -9.08 -5.95 -8.36
C ASP A 128 -8.53 -7.25 -7.74
N PHE A 129 -9.28 -7.82 -6.79
CA PHE A 129 -8.94 -9.09 -6.17
C PHE A 129 -8.79 -10.22 -7.20
N ASP A 130 -9.65 -10.24 -8.21
CA ASP A 130 -9.62 -11.25 -9.28
C ASP A 130 -8.35 -11.12 -10.13
N ALA A 131 -7.86 -9.89 -10.37
CA ALA A 131 -6.62 -9.65 -11.08
C ALA A 131 -5.39 -10.25 -10.36
N LYS A 132 -5.32 -10.16 -9.04
CA LYS A 132 -4.18 -10.67 -8.26
C LYS A 132 -4.13 -12.20 -8.17
N TYR A 133 -5.27 -12.89 -8.16
CA TYR A 133 -5.32 -14.34 -7.91
C TYR A 133 -5.60 -15.18 -9.14
N ASN A 134 -6.20 -14.63 -10.20
CA ASN A 134 -6.52 -15.34 -11.42
C ASN A 134 -5.48 -15.17 -12.54
N GLY A 135 -4.24 -14.80 -12.20
CA GLY A 135 -3.15 -14.66 -13.18
C GLY A 135 -3.26 -13.43 -14.08
N ALA A 136 -4.03 -12.43 -13.65
CA ALA A 136 -4.18 -11.17 -14.37
C ALA A 136 -3.06 -10.15 -14.08
N VAL A 137 -2.03 -10.56 -13.32
CA VAL A 137 -0.83 -9.78 -13.04
C VAL A 137 0.37 -10.51 -13.62
N GLU A 138 1.28 -9.78 -14.25
CA GLU A 138 2.61 -10.26 -14.67
C GLU A 138 3.65 -9.65 -13.73
N GLU A 139 4.47 -10.51 -13.12
CA GLU A 139 5.60 -10.09 -12.28
C GLU A 139 6.89 -10.22 -13.07
N ILE A 140 7.61 -9.12 -13.25
CA ILE A 140 8.85 -9.06 -14.04
C ILE A 140 10.02 -8.76 -13.11
N THR A 141 10.94 -9.72 -12.98
CA THR A 141 12.15 -9.57 -12.15
C THR A 141 13.40 -9.84 -13.01
N PRO A 142 14.38 -8.93 -13.07
CA PRO A 142 14.38 -7.60 -12.47
C PRO A 142 13.37 -6.64 -13.15
N ALA A 143 12.88 -5.65 -12.40
CA ALA A 143 11.97 -4.62 -12.91
C ALA A 143 12.60 -3.80 -14.05
N ARG A 144 11.78 -3.38 -15.01
CA ARG A 144 12.19 -2.57 -16.18
C ARG A 144 12.28 -1.07 -15.82
N ILE A 145 13.10 -0.76 -14.82
CA ILE A 145 13.33 0.58 -14.29
C ILE A 145 14.82 0.92 -14.37
N SER A 146 15.18 2.19 -14.15
CA SER A 146 16.58 2.59 -14.21
C SER A 146 17.42 1.98 -13.07
N PRO A 147 18.73 1.80 -13.26
CA PRO A 147 19.62 1.32 -12.20
C PRO A 147 19.58 2.21 -10.95
N GLU A 148 19.43 3.53 -11.11
CA GLU A 148 19.36 4.51 -10.03
C GLU A 148 18.07 4.33 -9.24
N ALA A 149 16.92 4.12 -9.91
CA ALA A 149 15.64 3.81 -9.26
C ALA A 149 15.72 2.49 -8.50
N THR A 150 16.32 1.46 -9.10
CA THR A 150 16.55 0.16 -8.45
C THR A 150 17.35 0.32 -7.16
N ALA A 151 18.48 1.03 -7.21
CA ALA A 151 19.34 1.25 -6.06
C ALA A 151 18.62 2.04 -4.96
N LEU A 152 17.86 3.07 -5.33
CA LEU A 152 17.06 3.86 -4.38
C LEU A 152 16.00 3.01 -3.68
N ILE A 153 15.24 2.18 -4.42
CA ILE A 153 14.21 1.30 -3.86
C ILE A 153 14.83 0.30 -2.88
N GLN A 154 15.95 -0.33 -3.23
CA GLN A 154 16.66 -1.26 -2.37
C GLN A 154 17.18 -0.59 -1.10
N GLN A 155 17.70 0.64 -1.22
CA GLN A 155 18.12 1.45 -0.08
C GLN A 155 16.91 1.76 0.83
N LEU A 156 15.81 2.30 0.27
CA LEU A 156 14.60 2.64 1.03
C LEU A 156 14.00 1.40 1.72
N THR A 157 13.98 0.26 1.04
CA THR A 157 13.49 -1.00 1.62
C THR A 157 14.33 -1.40 2.84
N SER A 158 15.66 -1.27 2.76
CA SER A 158 16.57 -1.56 3.87
C SER A 158 16.39 -0.55 5.02
N GLU A 159 16.13 0.71 4.73
CA GLU A 159 15.83 1.73 5.73
C GLU A 159 14.50 1.46 6.43
N ILE A 160 13.44 1.16 5.67
CA ILE A 160 12.13 0.78 6.21
C ILE A 160 12.27 -0.45 7.12
N TYR A 161 13.03 -1.47 6.70
CA TYR A 161 13.30 -2.66 7.51
C TYR A 161 13.80 -2.30 8.91
N ARG A 162 14.78 -1.36 8.99
CA ARG A 162 15.32 -0.89 10.28
C ARG A 162 14.31 -0.06 11.06
N HIS A 163 13.61 0.85 10.38
CA HIS A 163 12.66 1.77 11.03
C HIS A 163 11.49 1.06 11.71
N ILE A 164 10.99 -0.03 11.10
CA ILE A 164 9.90 -0.81 11.69
C ILE A 164 10.39 -1.94 12.61
N ASP A 165 11.70 -2.01 12.90
CA ASP A 165 12.33 -3.09 13.67
C ASP A 165 11.93 -4.49 13.14
N ALA A 166 11.99 -4.65 11.82
CA ALA A 166 11.56 -5.88 11.16
C ALA A 166 12.48 -7.05 11.51
N ARG A 167 11.91 -8.25 11.46
CA ARG A 167 12.63 -9.52 11.59
C ARG A 167 12.14 -10.49 10.52
N GLY A 168 13.04 -11.34 10.06
CA GLY A 168 12.75 -12.28 8.98
C GLY A 168 12.72 -11.59 7.62
N ILE A 169 11.74 -11.91 6.80
CA ILE A 169 11.59 -11.31 5.48
C ILE A 169 10.38 -10.36 5.45
N ILE A 170 10.56 -9.18 4.87
CA ILE A 170 9.47 -8.26 4.53
C ILE A 170 9.42 -8.02 3.03
N ARG A 171 8.30 -7.48 2.55
CA ARG A 171 8.14 -6.91 1.21
C ARG A 171 7.52 -5.52 1.34
N VAL A 172 8.02 -4.59 0.58
CA VAL A 172 7.51 -3.24 0.48
C VAL A 172 7.10 -2.97 -0.96
N ASP A 173 5.92 -2.43 -1.14
CA ASP A 173 5.35 -2.11 -2.45
C ASP A 173 5.48 -0.59 -2.67
N TYR A 174 5.87 -0.16 -3.87
CA TYR A 174 6.13 1.21 -4.27
C TYR A 174 5.40 1.56 -5.55
N ILE A 175 5.08 2.85 -5.72
CA ILE A 175 4.72 3.46 -7.00
C ILE A 175 5.82 4.47 -7.35
N ILE A 176 6.37 4.36 -8.56
CA ILE A 176 7.47 5.19 -9.07
C ILE A 176 7.11 5.88 -10.39
#